data_99385e0f585b2b34f6927d620d5ccf88
#
_entry.id   99385e0f585b2b34f6927d620d5ccf88
#
_cell.length_a   1.000
_cell.length_b   1.000
_cell.length_c   1.000
_cell.angle_alpha   90.00
_cell.angle_beta   90.00
_cell.angle_gamma   90.00
#
_symmetry.space_group_name_H-M   'P 1'
#
loop_
_entity.id
_entity.type
_entity.pdbx_description
1 polymer ?
#
loop_
_entity_poly.entity_id
_entity_poly.type
_entity_poly.pdbx_seq_one_letter_code
_entity_poly.pdbx_strand_id
1 'polypeptide(L)'
;SKKTIDEIWLVVRMVLDVAFEDGLIPSNPSKSKRLRNPSKKKSTRLPLTTKEAEDIEAHLPDIPKLLDRRYVALLLYCPARSEDIRGIRMKDIDPHKMLIRIERSVTYAKAKTIIGDPKTEAGFRHMLMLPKLWDVLALTPEEMHDPDAYLLHMRDDTHQPLTFQANRRLWERVCAAINVYGKTPHCFRHTFATRAYRAGVSEKTLQSMGGWADLKTMQNVYIHTQEEDLENARRLLTLL
;
A
#
# COMPACT_ATOMS: atom_id res chain seq x y z
N SER A 1 6.07 -11.30 -15.31
CA SER A 1 5.12 -11.54 -14.19
C SER A 1 3.81 -12.11 -14.75
N LYS A 2 2.97 -12.71 -13.87
CA LYS A 2 1.63 -13.19 -14.27
C LYS A 2 0.82 -12.05 -14.90
N LYS A 3 0.79 -10.89 -14.26
CA LYS A 3 0.05 -9.72 -14.73
C LYS A 3 0.49 -9.30 -16.15
N THR A 4 1.78 -9.28 -16.42
CA THR A 4 2.32 -8.95 -17.76
C THR A 4 1.84 -9.96 -18.82
N ILE A 5 1.80 -11.25 -18.47
CA ILE A 5 1.31 -12.29 -19.41
C ILE A 5 -0.19 -12.13 -19.64
N ASP A 6 -0.97 -11.85 -18.59
CA ASP A 6 -2.41 -11.60 -18.69
C ASP A 6 -2.70 -10.36 -19.56
N GLU A 7 -1.93 -9.27 -19.39
CA GLU A 7 -2.04 -8.06 -20.21
C GLU A 7 -1.69 -8.31 -21.69
N ILE A 8 -0.60 -9.03 -21.96
CA ILE A 8 -0.24 -9.43 -23.33
C ILE A 8 -1.33 -10.32 -23.94
N TRP A 9 -1.82 -11.29 -23.18
CA TRP A 9 -2.89 -12.18 -23.62
C TRP A 9 -4.18 -11.43 -23.95
N LEU A 10 -4.52 -10.43 -23.13
CA LEU A 10 -5.68 -9.55 -23.37
C LEU A 10 -5.52 -8.79 -24.69
N VAL A 11 -4.36 -8.16 -24.94
CA VAL A 11 -4.10 -7.42 -26.18
C VAL A 11 -4.18 -8.35 -27.41
N VAL A 12 -3.59 -9.53 -27.33
CA VAL A 12 -3.67 -10.53 -28.42
C VAL A 12 -5.12 -10.90 -28.70
N ARG A 13 -5.94 -11.13 -27.67
CA ARG A 13 -7.37 -11.42 -27.85
C ARG A 13 -8.12 -10.28 -28.50
N MET A 14 -7.87 -9.04 -28.08
CA MET A 14 -8.53 -7.86 -28.65
C MET A 14 -8.19 -7.70 -30.14
N VAL A 15 -6.92 -7.85 -30.52
CA VAL A 15 -6.50 -7.78 -31.93
C VAL A 15 -7.18 -8.88 -32.77
N LEU A 16 -7.26 -10.09 -32.23
CA LEU A 16 -7.91 -11.20 -32.94
C LEU A 16 -9.44 -11.09 -32.97
N ASP A 17 -10.05 -10.43 -31.98
CA ASP A 17 -11.49 -10.12 -32.01
C ASP A 17 -11.79 -9.11 -33.11
N VAL A 18 -11.00 -8.04 -33.26
CA VAL A 18 -11.14 -7.06 -34.37
C VAL A 18 -10.93 -7.73 -35.72
N ALA A 19 -9.89 -8.54 -35.87
CA ALA A 19 -9.65 -9.24 -37.12
C ALA A 19 -10.80 -10.18 -37.51
N PHE A 20 -11.47 -10.79 -36.56
CA PHE A 20 -12.67 -11.60 -36.77
C PHE A 20 -13.88 -10.72 -37.14
N GLU A 21 -14.10 -9.61 -36.47
CA GLU A 21 -15.19 -8.65 -36.76
C GLU A 21 -15.04 -8.05 -38.16
N ASP A 22 -13.80 -7.78 -38.59
CA ASP A 22 -13.48 -7.25 -39.93
C ASP A 22 -13.50 -8.34 -41.01
N GLY A 23 -13.82 -9.58 -40.67
CA GLY A 23 -13.88 -10.72 -41.64
C GLY A 23 -12.50 -11.21 -42.16
N LEU A 24 -11.39 -10.75 -41.53
CA LEU A 24 -10.03 -11.12 -41.93
C LEU A 24 -9.67 -12.56 -41.54
N ILE A 25 -10.31 -13.06 -40.48
CA ILE A 25 -10.15 -14.45 -40.01
C ILE A 25 -11.51 -15.09 -39.76
N PRO A 26 -11.66 -16.41 -40.02
CA PRO A 26 -12.95 -17.10 -39.87
C PRO A 26 -13.37 -17.32 -38.42
N SER A 27 -12.45 -17.21 -37.47
CA SER A 27 -12.73 -17.31 -36.01
C SER A 27 -11.56 -16.77 -35.22
N ASN A 28 -11.82 -16.32 -34.01
CA ASN A 28 -10.74 -15.93 -33.09
C ASN A 28 -10.08 -17.16 -32.44
N PRO A 29 -8.85 -17.54 -32.82
CA PRO A 29 -8.19 -18.72 -32.28
C PRO A 29 -7.87 -18.64 -30.80
N SER A 30 -7.78 -17.43 -30.21
CA SER A 30 -7.53 -17.26 -28.78
C SER A 30 -8.70 -17.73 -27.91
N LYS A 31 -9.90 -17.89 -28.47
CA LYS A 31 -11.08 -18.46 -27.80
C LYS A 31 -11.11 -19.99 -27.81
N SER A 32 -10.17 -20.62 -28.50
CA SER A 32 -10.08 -22.10 -28.59
C SER A 32 -9.79 -22.67 -27.18
N LYS A 33 -10.52 -23.75 -26.84
CA LYS A 33 -10.25 -24.49 -25.57
C LYS A 33 -8.85 -25.14 -25.53
N ARG A 34 -8.17 -25.26 -26.68
CA ARG A 34 -6.80 -25.80 -26.79
C ARG A 34 -5.74 -24.77 -26.37
N LEU A 35 -6.05 -23.45 -26.52
CA LEU A 35 -5.17 -22.37 -26.10
C LEU A 35 -5.54 -21.91 -24.68
N ARG A 36 -4.63 -22.11 -23.77
CA ARG A 36 -4.81 -21.66 -22.39
C ARG A 36 -3.84 -20.53 -22.10
N ASN A 37 -4.32 -19.53 -21.39
CA ASN A 37 -3.45 -18.50 -20.85
C ASN A 37 -2.31 -19.17 -20.04
N PRO A 38 -1.03 -18.95 -20.41
CA PRO A 38 0.10 -19.61 -19.75
C PRO A 38 0.37 -19.07 -18.34
N SER A 39 -0.32 -18.02 -17.92
CA SER A 39 -0.12 -17.45 -16.59
C SER A 39 -0.67 -18.37 -15.49
N LYS A 40 0.22 -19.06 -14.79
CA LYS A 40 -0.18 -20.18 -13.91
C LYS A 40 -0.27 -19.87 -12.41
N LYS A 41 0.19 -18.75 -11.89
CA LYS A 41 0.20 -18.55 -10.42
C LYS A 41 -0.32 -17.17 -10.03
N LYS A 42 -1.34 -17.14 -9.16
CA LYS A 42 -1.59 -15.96 -8.32
C LYS A 42 -0.32 -15.71 -7.49
N SER A 43 0.24 -14.50 -7.57
CA SER A 43 1.24 -14.09 -6.60
C SER A 43 0.54 -13.96 -5.26
N THR A 44 0.73 -14.92 -4.39
CA THR A 44 0.28 -14.86 -3.00
C THR A 44 1.28 -13.99 -2.21
N ARG A 45 1.23 -12.69 -2.40
CA ARG A 45 1.86 -11.77 -1.46
C ARG A 45 0.98 -11.73 -0.22
N LEU A 46 1.27 -12.60 0.72
CA LEU A 46 0.55 -12.67 1.98
C LEU A 46 0.81 -11.40 2.80
N PRO A 47 -0.19 -10.89 3.52
CA PRO A 47 0.02 -9.87 4.54
C PRO A 47 1.04 -10.35 5.57
N LEU A 48 1.47 -9.46 6.45
CA LEU A 48 2.24 -9.86 7.63
C LEU A 48 1.32 -10.67 8.55
N THR A 49 1.86 -11.69 9.17
CA THR A 49 1.20 -12.33 10.31
C THR A 49 1.16 -11.35 11.49
N THR A 50 0.29 -11.60 12.46
CA THR A 50 0.21 -10.79 13.69
C THR A 50 1.59 -10.71 14.36
N LYS A 51 2.25 -11.84 14.51
CA LYS A 51 3.60 -11.91 15.09
C LYS A 51 4.64 -11.12 14.30
N GLU A 52 4.68 -11.26 12.97
CA GLU A 52 5.60 -10.46 12.14
C GLU A 52 5.37 -8.95 12.30
N ALA A 53 4.11 -8.52 12.40
CA ALA A 53 3.79 -7.11 12.59
C ALA A 53 4.20 -6.61 13.99
N GLU A 54 4.00 -7.40 15.03
CA GLU A 54 4.42 -7.12 16.40
C GLU A 54 5.95 -7.09 16.52
N ASP A 55 6.64 -8.05 15.91
CA ASP A 55 8.10 -8.08 15.88
C ASP A 55 8.68 -6.84 15.20
N ILE A 56 8.09 -6.42 14.07
CA ILE A 56 8.50 -5.18 13.39
C ILE A 56 8.24 -3.96 14.28
N GLU A 57 7.08 -3.90 14.93
CA GLU A 57 6.71 -2.81 15.85
C GLU A 57 7.71 -2.71 17.02
N ALA A 58 8.07 -3.84 17.61
CA ALA A 58 9.05 -3.91 18.71
C ALA A 58 10.46 -3.45 18.27
N HIS A 59 10.86 -3.73 17.03
CA HIS A 59 12.19 -3.37 16.51
C HIS A 59 12.23 -2.02 15.77
N LEU A 60 11.14 -1.26 15.75
CA LEU A 60 11.16 0.10 15.19
C LEU A 60 12.26 0.99 15.77
N PRO A 61 12.51 1.00 17.10
CA PRO A 61 13.59 1.80 17.69
C PRO A 61 14.98 1.41 17.20
N ASP A 62 15.17 0.16 16.81
CA ASP A 62 16.47 -0.38 16.37
C ASP A 62 16.84 0.06 14.95
N ILE A 63 15.92 0.66 14.21
CA ILE A 63 16.20 1.23 12.89
C ILE A 63 17.02 2.52 13.06
N PRO A 64 18.31 2.56 12.64
CA PRO A 64 19.22 3.64 13.03
C PRO A 64 18.82 5.00 12.44
N LYS A 65 18.33 5.02 11.18
CA LYS A 65 18.00 6.25 10.48
C LYS A 65 16.54 6.65 10.76
N LEU A 66 16.35 7.86 11.26
CA LEU A 66 15.01 8.40 11.56
C LEU A 66 14.09 8.35 10.34
N LEU A 67 14.58 8.72 9.16
CA LEU A 67 13.79 8.68 7.92
C LEU A 67 13.33 7.26 7.55
N ASP A 68 14.18 6.26 7.73
CA ASP A 68 13.85 4.86 7.50
C ASP A 68 12.80 4.38 8.52
N ARG A 69 12.95 4.80 9.79
CA ARG A 69 12.01 4.52 10.89
C ARG A 69 10.64 5.17 10.64
N ARG A 70 10.61 6.45 10.24
CA ARG A 70 9.39 7.16 9.83
C ARG A 70 8.64 6.42 8.72
N TYR A 71 9.38 5.95 7.71
CA TYR A 71 8.78 5.20 6.60
C TYR A 71 8.11 3.91 7.06
N VAL A 72 8.78 3.12 7.90
CA VAL A 72 8.22 1.86 8.43
C VAL A 72 7.02 2.12 9.33
N ALA A 73 7.09 3.14 10.20
CA ALA A 73 5.97 3.51 11.06
C ALA A 73 4.73 3.92 10.24
N LEU A 74 4.91 4.70 9.18
CA LEU A 74 3.82 5.06 8.27
C LEU A 74 3.23 3.83 7.58
N LEU A 75 4.05 2.86 7.18
CA LEU A 75 3.56 1.60 6.62
C LEU A 75 2.77 0.77 7.63
N LEU A 76 3.21 0.72 8.90
CA LEU A 76 2.56 -0.06 9.97
C LEU A 76 1.24 0.55 10.43
N TYR A 77 1.21 1.88 10.57
CA TYR A 77 0.11 2.58 11.23
C TYR A 77 -0.83 3.33 10.29
N CYS A 78 -0.58 3.29 8.97
CA CYS A 78 -1.43 3.93 7.98
C CYS A 78 -1.82 2.98 6.86
N PRO A 79 -3.10 3.00 6.40
CA PRO A 79 -3.55 2.19 5.28
C PRO A 79 -3.17 2.81 3.92
N ALA A 80 -1.99 3.44 3.82
CA ALA A 80 -1.56 4.17 2.64
C ALA A 80 -0.72 3.31 1.68
N ARG A 81 -0.67 3.70 0.41
CA ARG A 81 0.31 3.16 -0.53
C ARG A 81 1.67 3.81 -0.29
N SER A 82 2.73 3.10 -0.61
CA SER A 82 4.10 3.65 -0.55
C SER A 82 4.25 4.96 -1.34
N GLU A 83 3.57 5.07 -2.46
CA GLU A 83 3.54 6.24 -3.31
C GLU A 83 2.86 7.44 -2.63
N ASP A 84 1.78 7.20 -1.89
CA ASP A 84 1.04 8.21 -1.13
C ASP A 84 1.89 8.69 0.07
N ILE A 85 2.50 7.75 0.80
CA ILE A 85 3.39 8.05 1.94
C ILE A 85 4.55 8.96 1.53
N ARG A 86 5.16 8.71 0.38
CA ARG A 86 6.24 9.56 -0.15
C ARG A 86 5.78 10.96 -0.55
N GLY A 87 4.48 11.13 -0.79
CA GLY A 87 3.87 12.41 -1.15
C GLY A 87 3.56 13.31 0.03
N ILE A 88 3.65 12.85 1.28
CA ILE A 88 3.29 13.62 2.47
C ILE A 88 4.27 14.77 2.66
N ARG A 89 3.73 15.99 2.79
CA ARG A 89 4.47 17.20 3.19
C ARG A 89 4.13 17.59 4.61
N MET A 90 4.92 18.46 5.22
CA MET A 90 4.69 18.93 6.59
C MET A 90 3.33 19.58 6.76
N LYS A 91 2.87 20.39 5.79
CA LYS A 91 1.52 20.98 5.79
C LYS A 91 0.36 19.99 5.74
N ASP A 92 0.62 18.75 5.42
CA ASP A 92 -0.41 17.70 5.36
C ASP A 92 -0.63 17.04 6.72
N ILE A 93 0.23 17.32 7.70
CA ILE A 93 0.19 16.77 9.05
C ILE A 93 -0.49 17.77 9.97
N ASP A 94 -1.61 17.38 10.54
CA ASP A 94 -2.34 18.17 11.55
C ASP A 94 -2.18 17.52 12.93
N PRO A 95 -1.24 18.01 13.77
CA PRO A 95 -1.01 17.41 15.07
C PRO A 95 -2.15 17.67 16.08
N HIS A 96 -2.94 18.73 15.88
CA HIS A 96 -4.07 19.04 16.77
C HIS A 96 -5.25 18.08 16.53
N LYS A 97 -5.49 17.75 15.27
CA LYS A 97 -6.56 16.81 14.88
C LYS A 97 -6.09 15.36 14.82
N MET A 98 -4.79 15.13 14.99
CA MET A 98 -4.17 13.82 14.78
C MET A 98 -4.55 13.20 13.43
N LEU A 99 -4.37 13.99 12.37
CA LEU A 99 -4.71 13.61 10.99
C LEU A 99 -3.53 13.84 10.04
N ILE A 100 -3.46 12.99 9.02
CA ILE A 100 -2.58 13.17 7.87
C ILE A 100 -3.45 13.21 6.61
N ARG A 101 -3.28 14.26 5.79
CA ARG A 101 -3.95 14.40 4.50
C ARG A 101 -3.13 13.75 3.40
N ILE A 102 -3.78 13.00 2.54
CA ILE A 102 -3.18 12.50 1.29
C ILE A 102 -3.69 13.37 0.15
N GLU A 103 -2.82 14.25 -0.32
CA GLU A 103 -3.11 15.24 -1.36
C GLU A 103 -2.39 14.90 -2.68
N ARG A 104 -1.38 14.04 -2.64
CA ARG A 104 -0.55 13.68 -3.79
C ARG A 104 0.05 12.30 -3.68
N SER A 105 0.54 11.82 -4.81
CA SER A 105 1.23 10.55 -4.93
C SER A 105 2.54 10.70 -5.69
N VAL A 106 3.59 10.05 -5.24
CA VAL A 106 4.92 10.07 -5.89
C VAL A 106 5.11 8.76 -6.64
N THR A 107 4.97 8.81 -7.95
CA THR A 107 5.06 7.65 -8.82
C THR A 107 6.36 7.65 -9.63
N TYR A 108 6.59 6.58 -10.39
CA TYR A 108 7.74 6.49 -11.30
C TYR A 108 7.27 5.97 -12.65
N ALA A 109 7.45 6.79 -13.67
CA ALA A 109 7.14 6.42 -15.04
C ALA A 109 8.13 7.08 -16.01
N LYS A 110 8.38 6.46 -17.14
CA LYS A 110 9.30 6.96 -18.19
C LYS A 110 10.67 7.39 -17.62
N ALA A 111 11.22 6.58 -16.70
CA ALA A 111 12.49 6.80 -16.02
C ALA A 111 12.56 8.08 -15.15
N LYS A 112 11.41 8.68 -14.79
CA LYS A 112 11.35 9.90 -13.98
C LYS A 112 10.43 9.72 -12.76
N THR A 113 10.75 10.45 -11.69
CA THR A 113 9.85 10.64 -10.55
C THR A 113 8.77 11.63 -10.97
N ILE A 114 7.52 11.25 -10.81
CA ILE A 114 6.35 12.07 -11.12
C ILE A 114 5.60 12.30 -9.82
N ILE A 115 5.38 13.57 -9.50
CA ILE A 115 4.53 14.03 -8.42
C ILE A 115 3.23 14.46 -9.06
N GLY A 116 2.13 13.87 -8.64
CA GLY A 116 0.81 14.17 -9.19
C GLY A 116 -0.29 13.79 -8.21
N ASP A 117 -1.50 13.99 -8.65
CA ASP A 117 -2.68 13.61 -7.89
C ASP A 117 -2.72 12.10 -7.60
N PRO A 118 -3.40 11.67 -6.54
CA PRO A 118 -3.70 10.27 -6.35
C PRO A 118 -4.44 9.69 -7.56
N LYS A 119 -4.21 8.42 -7.87
CA LYS A 119 -4.75 7.74 -9.08
C LYS A 119 -6.28 7.79 -9.22
N THR A 120 -6.99 8.02 -8.14
CA THR A 120 -8.46 8.06 -8.09
C THR A 120 -8.90 9.18 -7.16
N GLU A 121 -10.10 9.67 -7.34
CA GLU A 121 -10.73 10.67 -6.47
C GLU A 121 -10.76 10.21 -5.00
N ALA A 122 -11.04 8.92 -4.76
CA ALA A 122 -10.92 8.30 -3.43
C ALA A 122 -9.47 8.30 -2.86
N GLY A 123 -8.48 8.67 -3.65
CA GLY A 123 -7.10 8.86 -3.22
C GLY A 123 -6.90 10.09 -2.35
N PHE A 124 -7.67 11.16 -2.56
CA PHE A 124 -7.72 12.34 -1.69
C PHE A 124 -8.48 11.98 -0.41
N ARG A 125 -7.79 11.97 0.71
CA ARG A 125 -8.36 11.45 1.96
C ARG A 125 -7.60 11.90 3.19
N HIS A 126 -8.23 11.72 4.33
CA HIS A 126 -7.61 11.87 5.63
C HIS A 126 -7.33 10.48 6.23
N MET A 127 -6.19 10.36 6.86
CA MET A 127 -5.82 9.19 7.67
C MET A 127 -5.68 9.60 9.12
N LEU A 128 -6.10 8.75 10.03
CA LEU A 128 -5.85 8.93 11.45
C LEU A 128 -4.36 8.76 11.73
N MET A 129 -3.81 9.67 12.51
CA MET A 129 -2.46 9.60 13.04
C MET A 129 -2.54 9.07 14.47
N LEU A 130 -2.20 7.81 14.66
CA LEU A 130 -2.21 7.19 15.99
C LEU A 130 -1.13 7.82 16.87
N PRO A 131 -1.32 7.91 18.21
CA PRO A 131 -0.30 8.43 19.12
C PRO A 131 1.07 7.77 18.92
N LYS A 132 1.11 6.44 18.79
CA LYS A 132 2.34 5.69 18.49
C LYS A 132 3.03 6.16 17.21
N LEU A 133 2.27 6.50 16.17
CA LEU A 133 2.84 7.04 14.93
C LEU A 133 3.45 8.42 15.19
N TRP A 134 2.71 9.30 15.87
CA TRP A 134 3.18 10.63 16.20
C TRP A 134 4.53 10.59 16.94
N ASP A 135 4.65 9.73 17.95
CA ASP A 135 5.87 9.57 18.74
C ASP A 135 7.07 9.11 17.87
N VAL A 136 6.82 8.17 16.94
CA VAL A 136 7.87 7.67 16.04
C VAL A 136 8.25 8.68 14.96
N LEU A 137 7.31 9.53 14.52
CA LEU A 137 7.62 10.59 13.55
C LEU A 137 8.63 11.57 14.12
N ALA A 138 8.62 11.81 15.43
CA ALA A 138 9.59 12.65 16.15
C ALA A 138 9.88 13.96 15.40
N LEU A 139 8.79 14.66 15.00
CA LEU A 139 8.89 15.90 14.24
C LEU A 139 9.35 17.04 15.13
N THR A 140 10.31 17.80 14.66
CA THR A 140 10.78 19.01 15.38
C THR A 140 9.99 20.25 14.94
N PRO A 141 9.93 21.29 15.79
CA PRO A 141 9.32 22.57 15.39
C PRO A 141 9.95 23.13 14.11
N GLU A 142 11.27 23.01 13.95
CA GLU A 142 12.00 23.48 12.76
C GLU A 142 11.54 22.77 11.49
N GLU A 143 11.36 21.44 11.54
CA GLU A 143 10.81 20.69 10.41
C GLU A 143 9.39 21.16 10.06
N MET A 144 8.56 21.41 11.08
CA MET A 144 7.17 21.86 10.91
C MET A 144 7.04 23.30 10.40
N HIS A 145 8.09 24.14 10.55
CA HIS A 145 8.10 25.50 10.01
C HIS A 145 8.20 25.57 8.48
N ASP A 146 8.63 24.51 7.82
CA ASP A 146 8.66 24.44 6.36
C ASP A 146 7.49 23.60 5.85
N PRO A 147 6.34 24.23 5.52
CA PRO A 147 5.12 23.53 5.18
C PRO A 147 5.23 22.71 3.87
N ASP A 148 6.14 23.08 2.99
CA ASP A 148 6.32 22.43 1.69
C ASP A 148 7.41 21.34 1.69
N ALA A 149 8.17 21.20 2.78
CA ALA A 149 9.10 20.10 2.94
C ALA A 149 8.38 18.75 2.95
N TYR A 150 8.96 17.75 2.30
CA TYR A 150 8.45 16.39 2.37
C TYR A 150 8.86 15.71 3.67
N LEU A 151 7.93 14.96 4.27
CA LEU A 151 8.23 14.14 5.45
C LEU A 151 9.31 13.08 5.15
N LEU A 152 9.29 12.55 3.93
CA LEU A 152 10.25 11.57 3.42
C LEU A 152 10.96 12.17 2.20
N HIS A 153 12.06 12.83 2.44
CA HIS A 153 12.76 13.63 1.44
C HIS A 153 14.12 13.04 1.03
N MET A 154 14.69 13.56 -0.05
CA MET A 154 16.07 13.27 -0.42
C MET A 154 17.03 13.90 0.59
N ARG A 155 18.21 13.29 0.75
CA ARG A 155 19.17 13.71 1.79
C ARG A 155 19.56 15.19 1.72
N ASP A 156 19.73 15.69 0.53
CA ASP A 156 20.31 17.03 0.29
C ASP A 156 19.24 18.05 -0.11
N ASP A 157 17.95 17.65 -0.14
CA ASP A 157 16.85 18.54 -0.53
C ASP A 157 15.52 18.09 0.09
N THR A 158 15.05 18.86 1.07
CA THR A 158 13.78 18.62 1.77
C THR A 158 12.54 18.83 0.90
N HIS A 159 12.67 19.59 -0.19
CA HIS A 159 11.61 19.84 -1.18
C HIS A 159 11.54 18.78 -2.28
N GLN A 160 12.42 17.77 -2.22
CA GLN A 160 12.41 16.64 -3.14
C GLN A 160 11.99 15.35 -2.40
N PRO A 161 10.86 14.73 -2.81
CA PRO A 161 10.43 13.48 -2.18
C PRO A 161 11.40 12.35 -2.50
N LEU A 162 11.40 11.30 -1.69
CA LEU A 162 12.18 10.10 -2.01
C LEU A 162 11.84 9.59 -3.40
N THR A 163 12.86 9.48 -4.26
CA THR A 163 12.73 8.86 -5.57
C THR A 163 12.42 7.38 -5.44
N PHE A 164 11.99 6.75 -6.53
CA PHE A 164 11.74 5.29 -6.54
C PHE A 164 13.00 4.50 -6.14
N GLN A 165 14.17 4.87 -6.66
CA GLN A 165 15.44 4.21 -6.34
C GLN A 165 15.86 4.44 -4.89
N ALA A 166 15.69 5.67 -4.37
CA ALA A 166 15.99 5.98 -2.97
C ALA A 166 15.09 5.19 -2.03
N ASN A 167 13.77 5.13 -2.33
CA ASN A 167 12.81 4.35 -1.56
C ASN A 167 13.11 2.84 -1.61
N ARG A 168 13.52 2.31 -2.76
CA ARG A 168 13.95 0.91 -2.88
C ARG A 168 15.16 0.61 -1.99
N ARG A 169 16.19 1.45 -2.04
CA ARG A 169 17.38 1.31 -1.18
C ARG A 169 17.03 1.44 0.31
N LEU A 170 16.12 2.36 0.66
CA LEU A 170 15.58 2.47 2.01
C LEU A 170 14.94 1.16 2.44
N TRP A 171 14.06 0.60 1.62
CA TRP A 171 13.40 -0.67 1.92
C TRP A 171 14.38 -1.83 2.08
N GLU A 172 15.39 -1.93 1.24
CA GLU A 172 16.46 -2.93 1.36
C GLU A 172 17.22 -2.81 2.70
N ARG A 173 17.53 -1.57 3.15
CA ARG A 173 18.14 -1.34 4.47
C ARG A 173 17.21 -1.72 5.62
N VAL A 174 15.94 -1.35 5.52
CA VAL A 174 14.92 -1.71 6.51
C VAL A 174 14.81 -3.22 6.63
N CYS A 175 14.66 -3.94 5.52
CA CYS A 175 14.58 -5.39 5.52
C CYS A 175 15.77 -6.05 6.23
N ALA A 176 16.96 -5.50 6.04
CA ALA A 176 18.17 -5.97 6.71
C ALA A 176 18.18 -5.66 8.22
N ALA A 177 17.69 -4.46 8.62
CA ALA A 177 17.70 -4.01 10.02
C ALA A 177 16.70 -4.80 10.89
N ILE A 178 15.51 -5.10 10.37
CA ILE A 178 14.43 -5.75 11.12
C ILE A 178 14.13 -7.19 10.64
N ASN A 179 15.03 -7.78 9.86
CA ASN A 179 14.96 -9.16 9.35
C ASN A 179 13.64 -9.52 8.64
N VAL A 180 13.08 -8.59 7.85
CA VAL A 180 11.83 -8.77 7.11
C VAL A 180 12.12 -8.98 5.63
N TYR A 181 12.23 -10.24 5.21
CA TYR A 181 12.51 -10.61 3.83
C TYR A 181 11.25 -11.14 3.12
N GLY A 182 11.21 -10.98 1.79
CA GLY A 182 10.11 -11.48 0.96
C GLY A 182 8.81 -10.68 1.06
N LYS A 183 8.72 -9.71 1.96
CA LYS A 183 7.59 -8.80 2.08
C LYS A 183 7.82 -7.52 1.26
N THR A 184 6.74 -6.84 0.96
CA THR A 184 6.77 -5.55 0.25
C THR A 184 6.00 -4.51 1.04
N PRO A 185 6.22 -3.21 0.84
CA PRO A 185 5.44 -2.15 1.50
C PRO A 185 3.92 -2.35 1.36
N HIS A 186 3.47 -2.95 0.26
CA HIS A 186 2.05 -3.21 0.04
C HIS A 186 1.46 -4.25 1.01
N CYS A 187 2.27 -5.19 1.51
CA CYS A 187 1.84 -6.16 2.52
C CYS A 187 1.41 -5.47 3.83
N PHE A 188 2.08 -4.37 4.21
CA PHE A 188 1.75 -3.60 5.41
C PHE A 188 0.36 -2.97 5.34
N ARG A 189 0.02 -2.38 4.20
CA ARG A 189 -1.31 -1.82 3.99
C ARG A 189 -2.40 -2.89 4.13
N HIS A 190 -2.14 -4.10 3.64
CA HIS A 190 -3.04 -5.23 3.83
C HIS A 190 -3.14 -5.63 5.31
N THR A 191 -1.99 -5.72 5.98
CA THR A 191 -1.93 -6.04 7.41
C THR A 191 -2.67 -5.02 8.26
N PHE A 192 -2.45 -3.72 8.02
CA PHE A 192 -3.17 -2.66 8.73
C PHE A 192 -4.67 -2.85 8.63
N ALA A 193 -5.18 -3.03 7.41
CA ALA A 193 -6.60 -3.11 7.22
C ALA A 193 -7.21 -4.41 7.79
N THR A 194 -6.50 -5.53 7.72
CA THR A 194 -6.93 -6.77 8.39
C THR A 194 -6.99 -6.59 9.92
N ARG A 195 -5.95 -6.00 10.52
CA ARG A 195 -5.91 -5.73 11.97
C ARG A 195 -7.01 -4.75 12.40
N ALA A 196 -7.22 -3.68 11.66
CA ALA A 196 -8.25 -2.68 11.95
C ALA A 196 -9.66 -3.26 11.79
N TYR A 197 -9.91 -4.07 10.77
CA TYR A 197 -11.17 -4.78 10.59
C TYR A 197 -11.47 -5.71 11.77
N ARG A 198 -10.49 -6.51 12.20
CA ARG A 198 -10.60 -7.39 13.37
C ARG A 198 -10.82 -6.63 14.69
N ALA A 199 -10.27 -5.42 14.78
CA ALA A 199 -10.51 -4.50 15.90
C ALA A 199 -11.89 -3.84 15.86
N GLY A 200 -12.75 -4.13 14.87
CA GLY A 200 -14.11 -3.62 14.77
C GLY A 200 -14.27 -2.32 13.98
N VAL A 201 -13.22 -1.85 13.28
CA VAL A 201 -13.35 -0.69 12.39
C VAL A 201 -14.20 -1.08 11.18
N SER A 202 -15.25 -0.28 10.89
CA SER A 202 -16.18 -0.59 9.81
C SER A 202 -15.49 -0.61 8.43
N GLU A 203 -15.96 -1.47 7.53
CA GLU A 203 -15.45 -1.56 6.16
C GLU A 203 -15.49 -0.22 5.43
N LYS A 204 -16.57 0.54 5.61
CA LYS A 204 -16.73 1.87 5.00
C LYS A 204 -15.66 2.85 5.50
N THR A 205 -15.36 2.84 6.77
CA THR A 205 -14.31 3.67 7.38
C THR A 205 -12.94 3.27 6.84
N LEU A 206 -12.65 1.97 6.79
CA LEU A 206 -11.40 1.44 6.24
C LEU A 206 -11.24 1.78 4.76
N GLN A 207 -12.32 1.63 3.97
CA GLN A 207 -12.33 2.00 2.56
C GLN A 207 -11.94 3.47 2.37
N SER A 208 -12.59 4.36 3.12
CA SER A 208 -12.33 5.80 3.08
C SER A 208 -10.88 6.12 3.47
N MET A 209 -10.42 5.65 4.63
CA MET A 209 -9.05 5.90 5.12
C MET A 209 -7.99 5.34 4.18
N GLY A 210 -8.22 4.17 3.60
CA GLY A 210 -7.27 3.52 2.69
C GLY A 210 -7.35 4.05 1.25
N GLY A 211 -8.46 4.66 0.84
CA GLY A 211 -8.66 5.09 -0.55
C GLY A 211 -8.79 3.88 -1.50
N TRP A 212 -9.59 2.89 -1.11
CA TRP A 212 -9.98 1.82 -2.03
C TRP A 212 -11.19 2.27 -2.84
N ALA A 213 -11.10 2.13 -4.17
CA ALA A 213 -12.16 2.56 -5.08
C ALA A 213 -13.47 1.79 -4.85
N ASP A 214 -13.37 0.52 -4.47
CA ASP A 214 -14.54 -0.32 -4.19
C ASP A 214 -14.29 -1.27 -3.00
N LEU A 215 -15.38 -1.63 -2.31
CA LEU A 215 -15.36 -2.56 -1.17
C LEU A 215 -14.90 -3.96 -1.59
N LYS A 216 -15.27 -4.42 -2.78
CA LYS A 216 -14.90 -5.76 -3.26
C LYS A 216 -13.38 -5.93 -3.39
N THR A 217 -12.69 -4.90 -3.89
CA THR A 217 -11.22 -4.89 -3.92
C THR A 217 -10.64 -4.96 -2.52
N MET A 218 -11.22 -4.27 -1.56
CA MET A 218 -10.82 -4.32 -0.16
C MET A 218 -11.11 -5.71 0.44
N GLN A 219 -12.33 -6.20 0.30
CA GLN A 219 -12.78 -7.50 0.82
C GLN A 219 -11.95 -8.67 0.29
N ASN A 220 -11.63 -8.71 -1.00
CA ASN A 220 -10.78 -9.75 -1.59
C ASN A 220 -9.39 -9.83 -0.96
N VAL A 221 -8.98 -8.79 -0.26
CA VAL A 221 -7.69 -8.71 0.43
C VAL A 221 -7.78 -9.15 1.88
N TYR A 222 -8.92 -8.91 2.57
CA TYR A 222 -9.07 -9.06 4.01
C TYR A 222 -9.93 -10.23 4.45
N ILE A 223 -10.84 -10.71 3.58
CA ILE A 223 -11.76 -11.79 3.94
C ILE A 223 -11.17 -13.15 3.56
N HIS A 224 -10.03 -13.48 4.15
CA HIS A 224 -9.71 -14.88 4.38
C HIS A 224 -9.98 -15.13 5.87
N THR A 225 -11.15 -15.69 6.18
CA THR A 225 -11.49 -16.15 7.53
C THR A 225 -10.38 -17.06 8.03
N GLN A 226 -9.66 -16.61 9.05
CA GLN A 226 -8.64 -17.42 9.70
C GLN A 226 -9.25 -18.09 10.94
N GLU A 227 -8.61 -19.10 11.48
CA GLU A 227 -9.05 -19.77 12.72
C GLU A 227 -9.29 -18.77 13.86
N GLU A 228 -8.43 -17.75 13.98
CA GLU A 228 -8.58 -16.66 14.95
C GLU A 228 -9.88 -15.88 14.80
N ASP A 229 -10.42 -15.72 13.58
CA ASP A 229 -11.68 -15.00 13.35
C ASP A 229 -12.87 -15.82 13.83
N LEU A 230 -12.81 -17.15 13.68
CA LEU A 230 -13.84 -18.07 14.18
C LEU A 230 -13.81 -18.14 15.71
N GLU A 231 -12.63 -18.11 16.33
CA GLU A 231 -12.49 -18.10 17.78
C GLU A 231 -13.01 -16.78 18.39
N ASN A 232 -12.73 -15.65 17.76
CA ASN A 232 -13.31 -14.36 18.15
C ASN A 232 -14.84 -14.35 18.01
N ALA A 233 -15.34 -14.87 16.89
CA ALA A 233 -16.80 -14.99 16.69
C ALA A 233 -17.43 -15.88 17.76
N ARG A 234 -16.82 -17.03 18.07
CA ARG A 234 -17.29 -17.92 19.14
C ARG A 234 -17.37 -17.19 20.49
N ARG A 235 -16.30 -16.46 20.87
CA ARG A 235 -16.26 -15.69 22.12
C ARG A 235 -17.34 -14.61 22.17
N LEU A 236 -17.57 -13.86 21.10
CA LEU A 236 -18.61 -12.83 21.03
C LEU A 236 -20.01 -13.42 21.08
N LEU A 237 -20.24 -14.53 20.38
CA LEU A 237 -21.56 -15.20 20.37
C LEU A 237 -21.87 -15.90 21.71
N THR A 238 -20.85 -16.25 22.49
CA THR A 238 -21.05 -16.82 23.83
C THR A 238 -21.53 -15.75 24.85
N LEU A 239 -21.43 -14.47 24.51
CA LEU A 239 -21.88 -13.35 25.35
C LEU A 239 -23.35 -12.93 25.04
N LEU A 240 -23.99 -13.54 24.03
CA LEU A 240 -25.41 -13.36 23.69
C LEU A 240 -26.31 -14.33 24.46
#